data_955dbefee4829d6439afd0f71ccd6e29
#
_entry.id   955dbefee4829d6439afd0f71ccd6e29
#
_cell.length_a   1.000
_cell.length_b   1.000
_cell.length_c   1.000
_cell.angle_alpha   90.00
_cell.angle_beta   90.00
_cell.angle_gamma   90.00
#
_symmetry.space_group_name_H-M   'P 1'
#
loop_
_entity.id
_entity.type
_entity.pdbx_description
1 polymer ?
#
loop_
_entity_poly.entity_id
_entity_poly.type
_entity_poly.pdbx_seq_one_letter_code
_entity_poly.pdbx_strand_id
1 'polypeptide(L)'
;MKQFIRLHILAEGQTEERFVKDTLSEHLGKFQISTDVRSVYTSKDKNKFYRGGLISYQKAKKDILSWLKEDSNADARFTTMFDLYALPKDFPFYKESKNIMNPYQKVESLEKALKEDINDLRFIP
;
A
#
# COMPACT_ATOMS: atom_id res chain seq x y z
N MET A 1 15.76 11.21 -22.81
CA MET A 1 14.30 11.06 -22.79
C MET A 1 13.80 10.95 -21.37
N LYS A 2 12.89 11.80 -21.00
CA LYS A 2 12.36 11.81 -19.65
C LYS A 2 11.36 10.68 -19.45
N GLN A 3 11.59 9.88 -18.45
CA GLN A 3 10.70 8.77 -18.14
C GLN A 3 9.67 9.21 -17.12
N PHE A 4 8.41 9.00 -17.45
CA PHE A 4 7.30 9.24 -16.54
C PHE A 4 6.97 7.97 -15.81
N ILE A 5 6.85 8.08 -14.49
CA ILE A 5 6.41 6.95 -13.66
C ILE A 5 5.06 7.33 -13.05
N ARG A 6 4.14 6.40 -13.09
CA ARG A 6 2.86 6.53 -12.40
C ARG A 6 2.89 5.65 -11.18
N LEU A 7 2.87 6.28 -10.01
CA LEU A 7 2.90 5.57 -8.74
C LEU A 7 1.50 5.49 -8.17
N HIS A 8 1.01 4.26 -8.01
CA HIS A 8 -0.27 3.97 -7.41
C HIS A 8 -0.04 3.55 -5.96
N ILE A 9 -0.72 4.22 -5.04
CA ILE A 9 -0.52 4.01 -3.61
C ILE A 9 -1.81 3.51 -2.98
N LEU A 10 -1.77 2.32 -2.42
CA LEU A 10 -2.89 1.81 -1.64
C LEU A 10 -2.68 2.22 -0.19
N ALA A 11 -3.53 3.09 0.31
CA ALA A 11 -3.42 3.66 1.65
C ALA A 11 -4.37 2.95 2.61
N GLU A 12 -4.03 2.98 3.88
CA GLU A 12 -4.88 2.38 4.90
C GLU A 12 -6.18 3.16 5.08
N GLY A 13 -6.11 4.49 5.08
CA GLY A 13 -7.29 5.31 5.31
C GLY A 13 -7.11 6.75 4.86
N GLN A 14 -8.02 7.61 5.36
CA GLN A 14 -8.10 8.99 4.91
C GLN A 14 -6.88 9.84 5.27
N THR A 15 -6.26 9.57 6.40
CA THR A 15 -5.08 10.32 6.83
C THR A 15 -3.93 10.17 5.85
N GLU A 16 -3.64 8.93 5.46
CA GLU A 16 -2.58 8.61 4.51
C GLU A 16 -2.94 9.15 3.12
N GLU A 17 -4.20 9.00 2.73
CA GLU A 17 -4.67 9.51 1.45
C GLU A 17 -4.48 11.02 1.34
N ARG A 18 -4.82 11.74 2.40
CA ARG A 18 -4.65 13.19 2.45
C ARG A 18 -3.18 13.58 2.37
N PHE A 19 -2.32 12.86 3.10
CA PHE A 19 -0.88 13.11 3.04
C PHE A 19 -0.35 12.96 1.61
N VAL A 20 -0.78 11.93 0.90
CA VAL A 20 -0.36 11.72 -0.49
C VAL A 20 -0.81 12.89 -1.35
N LYS A 21 -2.07 13.28 -1.25
CA LYS A 21 -2.64 14.34 -2.09
C LYS A 21 -2.05 15.71 -1.79
N ASP A 22 -1.85 16.03 -0.51
CA ASP A 22 -1.45 17.37 -0.09
C ASP A 22 0.06 17.59 -0.08
N THR A 23 0.83 16.53 0.10
CA THR A 23 2.28 16.65 0.34
C THR A 23 3.10 15.83 -0.64
N LEU A 24 2.88 14.52 -0.67
CA LEU A 24 3.72 13.61 -1.42
C LEU A 24 3.59 13.81 -2.93
N SER A 25 2.38 14.04 -3.40
CA SER A 25 2.10 14.23 -4.82
C SER A 25 2.90 15.40 -5.41
N GLU A 26 2.92 16.52 -4.70
CA GLU A 26 3.67 17.69 -5.14
C GLU A 26 5.17 17.41 -5.17
N HIS A 27 5.66 16.77 -4.11
CA HIS A 27 7.09 16.46 -4.01
C HIS A 27 7.54 15.51 -5.13
N LEU A 28 6.81 14.43 -5.35
CA LEU A 28 7.16 13.45 -6.37
C LEU A 28 6.97 13.98 -7.79
N GLY A 29 6.05 14.92 -7.96
CA GLY A 29 5.85 15.57 -9.25
C GLY A 29 7.09 16.25 -9.79
N LYS A 30 7.96 16.72 -8.89
CA LYS A 30 9.23 17.33 -9.28
C LYS A 30 10.19 16.34 -9.93
N PHE A 31 9.98 15.06 -9.71
CA PHE A 31 10.78 13.98 -10.28
C PHE A 31 10.06 13.25 -11.41
N GLN A 32 8.98 13.85 -11.92
CA GLN A 32 8.17 13.27 -12.99
C GLN A 32 7.50 11.96 -12.58
N ILE A 33 7.10 11.91 -11.32
CA ILE A 33 6.33 10.79 -10.78
C ILE A 33 4.94 11.33 -10.46
N SER A 34 3.94 10.86 -11.17
CA SER A 34 2.55 11.15 -10.81
C SER A 34 2.08 10.17 -9.76
N THR A 35 1.21 10.61 -8.88
CA THR A 35 0.70 9.76 -7.81
C THR A 35 -0.82 9.62 -7.94
N ASP A 36 -1.29 8.43 -7.64
CA ASP A 36 -2.71 8.16 -7.50
C ASP A 36 -2.87 7.34 -6.23
N VAL A 37 -3.83 7.69 -5.39
CA VAL A 37 -4.00 7.04 -4.11
C VAL A 37 -5.43 6.52 -3.96
N ARG A 38 -5.54 5.31 -3.43
CA ARG A 38 -6.82 4.70 -3.08
C ARG A 38 -6.70 4.16 -1.66
N SER A 39 -7.79 4.30 -0.91
CA SER A 39 -7.87 3.68 0.42
C SER A 39 -8.41 2.27 0.31
N VAL A 40 -7.97 1.38 1.19
CA VAL A 40 -8.54 0.05 1.28
C VAL A 40 -10.02 0.18 1.62
N TYR A 41 -10.86 -0.40 0.82
CA TYR A 41 -12.29 -0.19 0.93
C TYR A 41 -12.96 -1.31 1.70
N THR A 42 -13.65 -0.94 2.77
CA THR A 42 -14.44 -1.87 3.56
C THR A 42 -15.91 -1.67 3.27
N SER A 43 -16.29 -1.91 2.03
CA SER A 43 -17.55 -1.49 1.46
C SER A 43 -18.80 -2.16 2.02
N LYS A 44 -18.65 -3.22 2.79
CA LYS A 44 -19.81 -3.96 3.27
C LYS A 44 -20.55 -3.28 4.41
N ASP A 45 -19.98 -2.22 4.95
CA ASP A 45 -20.53 -1.57 6.12
C ASP A 45 -20.84 -0.11 5.87
N LYS A 46 -21.66 0.14 4.86
CA LYS A 46 -22.10 1.49 4.51
C LYS A 46 -22.75 2.22 5.68
N ASN A 47 -23.30 1.47 6.62
CA ASN A 47 -24.00 2.03 7.77
C ASN A 47 -23.13 2.16 9.00
N LYS A 48 -21.88 1.79 8.92
CA LYS A 48 -20.95 1.92 10.04
C LYS A 48 -19.94 2.99 9.71
N PHE A 49 -19.48 3.65 10.74
CA PHE A 49 -18.51 4.72 10.62
C PHE A 49 -17.12 4.18 10.34
N TYR A 50 -17.01 3.37 9.31
CA TYR A 50 -15.70 2.91 8.89
C TYR A 50 -14.99 4.02 8.17
N ARG A 51 -13.87 4.35 8.69
CA ARG A 51 -13.04 5.44 8.17
C ARG A 51 -11.89 4.91 7.33
N GLY A 52 -12.09 3.78 6.70
CA GLY A 52 -11.01 3.05 6.13
C GLY A 52 -10.30 2.31 7.26
N GLY A 53 -9.19 1.78 6.98
CA GLY A 53 -8.45 0.98 7.93
C GLY A 53 -8.34 -0.45 7.44
N LEU A 54 -7.23 -1.04 7.76
CA LEU A 54 -6.90 -2.35 7.26
C LEU A 54 -7.48 -3.40 8.20
N ILE A 55 -8.62 -3.96 7.82
CA ILE A 55 -9.28 -4.99 8.62
C ILE A 55 -8.65 -6.35 8.36
N SER A 56 -8.31 -6.64 7.10
CA SER A 56 -7.68 -7.90 6.75
C SER A 56 -6.70 -7.71 5.61
N TYR A 57 -5.67 -8.53 5.62
CA TYR A 57 -4.72 -8.55 4.52
C TYR A 57 -5.35 -9.09 3.24
N GLN A 58 -6.24 -10.07 3.36
CA GLN A 58 -6.90 -10.64 2.18
C GLN A 58 -7.64 -9.58 1.38
N LYS A 59 -8.27 -8.64 2.07
CA LYS A 59 -8.96 -7.54 1.41
C LYS A 59 -7.97 -6.61 0.72
N ALA A 60 -6.89 -6.25 1.40
CA ALA A 60 -5.85 -5.41 0.83
C ALA A 60 -5.21 -6.08 -0.39
N LYS A 61 -4.90 -7.36 -0.28
CA LYS A 61 -4.31 -8.12 -1.38
C LYS A 61 -5.22 -8.13 -2.60
N LYS A 62 -6.51 -8.31 -2.39
CA LYS A 62 -7.48 -8.29 -3.47
C LYS A 62 -7.47 -6.94 -4.19
N ASP A 63 -7.42 -5.86 -3.42
CA ASP A 63 -7.39 -4.51 -3.98
C ASP A 63 -6.09 -4.27 -4.77
N ILE A 64 -4.96 -4.73 -4.24
CA ILE A 64 -3.66 -4.60 -4.92
C ILE A 64 -3.68 -5.37 -6.25
N LEU A 65 -4.09 -6.62 -6.21
CA LEU A 65 -4.10 -7.47 -7.41
C LEU A 65 -5.07 -6.94 -8.47
N SER A 66 -6.20 -6.41 -8.03
CA SER A 66 -7.18 -5.81 -8.92
C SER A 66 -6.61 -4.58 -9.61
N TRP A 67 -5.92 -3.74 -8.85
CA TRP A 67 -5.33 -2.52 -9.40
C TRP A 67 -4.18 -2.83 -10.36
N LEU A 68 -3.38 -3.84 -10.04
CA LEU A 68 -2.32 -4.30 -10.95
C LEU A 68 -2.87 -4.75 -12.30
N LYS A 69 -4.03 -5.36 -12.31
CA LYS A 69 -4.71 -5.75 -13.55
C LYS A 69 -5.33 -4.56 -14.26
N GLU A 70 -5.88 -3.63 -13.51
CA GLU A 70 -6.51 -2.44 -14.05
C GLU A 70 -5.52 -1.58 -14.81
N ASP A 71 -4.31 -1.45 -14.29
CA ASP A 71 -3.25 -0.69 -14.95
C ASP A 71 -2.07 -1.62 -15.23
N SER A 72 -2.02 -2.14 -16.45
CA SER A 72 -1.00 -3.08 -16.87
C SER A 72 0.23 -2.42 -17.52
N ASN A 73 0.31 -1.11 -17.50
CA ASN A 73 1.41 -0.40 -18.14
C ASN A 73 2.76 -0.66 -17.46
N ALA A 74 3.80 -0.70 -18.27
CA ALA A 74 5.16 -0.95 -17.77
C ALA A 74 5.70 0.21 -16.95
N ASP A 75 5.17 1.42 -17.13
CA ASP A 75 5.60 2.60 -16.37
C ASP A 75 4.81 2.79 -15.07
N ALA A 76 3.90 1.90 -14.76
CA ALA A 76 3.18 1.94 -13.49
C ALA A 76 3.97 1.24 -12.39
N ARG A 77 3.92 1.82 -11.19
CA ARG A 77 4.48 1.23 -9.98
C ARG A 77 3.42 1.28 -8.90
N PHE A 78 3.46 0.31 -8.01
CA PHE A 78 2.45 0.16 -6.98
C PHE A 78 3.13 0.03 -5.62
N THR A 79 2.59 0.71 -4.63
CA THR A 79 3.10 0.63 -3.27
C THR A 79 1.94 0.71 -2.28
N THR A 80 2.26 0.55 -1.01
CA THR A 80 1.28 0.63 0.07
C THR A 80 1.73 1.64 1.12
N MET A 81 0.77 2.14 1.86
CA MET A 81 1.04 3.00 3.01
C MET A 81 0.15 2.52 4.15
N PHE A 82 0.68 1.60 4.94
CA PHE A 82 -0.03 0.95 6.04
C PHE A 82 0.67 1.26 7.37
N ASP A 83 -0.12 1.34 8.43
CA ASP A 83 0.40 1.57 9.77
C ASP A 83 0.93 0.26 10.34
N LEU A 84 2.21 0.24 10.70
CA LEU A 84 2.85 -0.93 11.27
C LEU A 84 2.12 -1.46 12.50
N TYR A 85 1.66 -0.57 13.35
CA TYR A 85 1.05 -0.95 14.63
C TYR A 85 -0.42 -1.36 14.49
N ALA A 86 -0.98 -1.19 13.31
CA ALA A 86 -2.36 -1.56 13.04
C ALA A 86 -2.47 -2.63 11.96
N LEU A 87 -1.41 -3.37 11.68
CA LEU A 87 -1.45 -4.43 10.69
C LEU A 87 -2.38 -5.55 11.13
N PRO A 88 -3.16 -6.11 10.20
CA PRO A 88 -4.03 -7.25 10.51
C PRO A 88 -3.23 -8.52 10.75
N LYS A 89 -3.79 -9.41 11.52
CA LYS A 89 -3.10 -10.66 11.92
C LYS A 89 -2.82 -11.60 10.76
N ASP A 90 -3.56 -11.48 9.68
CA ASP A 90 -3.36 -12.30 8.48
C ASP A 90 -2.33 -11.73 7.52
N PHE A 91 -1.64 -10.65 7.91
CA PHE A 91 -0.57 -10.06 7.11
C PHE A 91 0.60 -11.05 6.99
N PRO A 92 1.23 -11.15 5.80
CA PRO A 92 2.33 -12.08 5.62
C PRO A 92 3.46 -11.82 6.61
N PHE A 93 3.94 -12.85 7.25
CA PHE A 93 5.00 -12.79 8.27
C PHE A 93 4.59 -12.08 9.56
N TYR A 94 3.31 -11.82 9.76
CA TYR A 94 2.84 -11.09 10.94
C TYR A 94 3.25 -11.77 12.24
N LYS A 95 2.97 -13.08 12.35
CA LYS A 95 3.24 -13.85 13.56
C LYS A 95 4.75 -13.88 13.87
N GLU A 96 5.54 -14.17 12.89
CA GLU A 96 6.99 -14.27 13.04
C GLU A 96 7.61 -12.91 13.35
N SER A 97 7.04 -11.82 12.82
CA SER A 97 7.55 -10.48 13.03
C SER A 97 7.49 -10.03 14.49
N LYS A 98 6.61 -10.64 15.28
CA LYS A 98 6.48 -10.28 16.70
C LYS A 98 7.75 -10.53 17.50
N ASN A 99 8.60 -11.42 17.03
CA ASN A 99 9.86 -11.75 17.68
C ASN A 99 11.00 -10.81 17.30
N ILE A 100 10.76 -9.90 16.37
CA ILE A 100 11.78 -8.96 15.91
C ILE A 100 11.65 -7.67 16.73
N MET A 101 12.68 -7.38 17.52
CA MET A 101 12.66 -6.23 18.43
C MET A 101 12.97 -4.92 17.74
N ASN A 102 13.87 -4.94 16.76
CA ASN A 102 14.27 -3.74 16.03
C ASN A 102 13.17 -3.34 15.05
N PRO A 103 12.59 -2.14 15.16
CA PRO A 103 11.47 -1.75 14.29
C PRO A 103 11.84 -1.66 12.81
N TYR A 104 13.06 -1.28 12.49
CA TYR A 104 13.49 -1.21 11.09
C TYR A 104 13.60 -2.58 10.47
N GLN A 105 14.19 -3.52 11.19
CA GLN A 105 14.27 -4.91 10.73
C GLN A 105 12.91 -5.56 10.62
N LYS A 106 12.01 -5.22 11.53
CA LYS A 106 10.64 -5.71 11.51
C LYS A 106 9.93 -5.26 10.23
N VAL A 107 10.00 -3.96 9.92
CA VAL A 107 9.39 -3.40 8.72
C VAL A 107 9.98 -4.02 7.46
N GLU A 108 11.31 -4.12 7.38
CA GLU A 108 11.96 -4.75 6.24
C GLU A 108 11.47 -6.17 5.99
N SER A 109 11.35 -6.95 7.06
CA SER A 109 10.90 -8.34 6.95
C SER A 109 9.45 -8.43 6.48
N LEU A 110 8.60 -7.56 6.99
CA LEU A 110 7.20 -7.49 6.58
C LEU A 110 7.06 -7.03 5.13
N GLU A 111 7.83 -6.06 4.73
CA GLU A 111 7.81 -5.57 3.34
C GLU A 111 8.30 -6.64 2.37
N LYS A 112 9.35 -7.35 2.76
CA LYS A 112 9.85 -8.46 1.95
C LYS A 112 8.80 -9.55 1.78
N ALA A 113 8.13 -9.92 2.85
CA ALA A 113 7.08 -10.93 2.81
C ALA A 113 5.90 -10.48 1.93
N LEU A 114 5.52 -9.21 2.04
CA LEU A 114 4.46 -8.65 1.22
C LEU A 114 4.84 -8.66 -0.26
N LYS A 115 6.05 -8.26 -0.58
CA LYS A 115 6.54 -8.26 -1.95
C LYS A 115 6.52 -9.66 -2.55
N GLU A 116 6.97 -10.64 -1.80
CA GLU A 116 6.98 -12.04 -2.26
C GLU A 116 5.57 -12.57 -2.48
N ASP A 117 4.64 -12.20 -1.60
CA ASP A 117 3.26 -12.68 -1.68
C ASP A 117 2.50 -12.08 -2.87
N ILE A 118 2.70 -10.80 -3.15
CA ILE A 118 2.10 -10.14 -4.31
C ILE A 118 2.73 -10.62 -5.61
N ASN A 119 4.03 -10.81 -5.61
CA ASN A 119 4.80 -11.39 -6.71
C ASN A 119 4.58 -10.68 -8.05
N ASP A 120 4.75 -9.37 -8.05
CA ASP A 120 4.73 -8.56 -9.26
C ASP A 120 5.87 -7.56 -9.19
N LEU A 121 6.67 -7.48 -10.26
CA LEU A 121 7.86 -6.63 -10.29
C LEU A 121 7.55 -5.14 -10.15
N ARG A 122 6.32 -4.75 -10.48
CA ARG A 122 5.90 -3.35 -10.38
C ARG A 122 5.45 -2.97 -8.97
N PHE A 123 5.35 -3.96 -8.08
CA PHE A 123 4.94 -3.72 -6.70
C PHE A 123 6.17 -3.55 -5.80
N ILE A 124 6.24 -2.40 -5.13
CA ILE A 124 7.35 -2.00 -4.27
C ILE A 124 6.76 -1.54 -2.94
N PRO A 125 6.65 -2.43 -1.96
CA PRO A 125 6.07 -2.08 -0.67
C PRO A 125 6.94 -1.16 0.15
#